data_6acc13a4ae65ef06e56b876f87aae34e
#
_entry.id   6acc13a4ae65ef06e56b876f87aae34e
#
_cell.length_a   1.000
_cell.length_b   1.000
_cell.length_c   1.000
_cell.angle_alpha   90.00
_cell.angle_beta   90.00
_cell.angle_gamma   90.00
#
_symmetry.space_group_name_H-M   'P 1'
#
loop_
_entity.id
_entity.type
_entity.pdbx_description
1 polymer ?
#
loop_
_entity_poly.entity_id
_entity_poly.type
_entity_poly.pdbx_seq_one_letter_code
_entity_poly.pdbx_strand_id
1 'polypeptide(L)'
;MSTPQSSTTPTHPQSKTIIWLVCIVASIGFAFDIYELLMLPLIVKSAVLKLGGFAPGTPEYISWARTLFFIPALTGGVFGLVGGYLTDYFGRRRVLTYSILLYAFAACAAGFTTNLWQLLFCRCLVFIGVCVEFVAAVAWLAELFTDPKQREKVLGFTQAFSSLGGIMVAGANELCAYGAEKQWLPAIYGLHEAWRYTLISGVVPAIPLIIIRPFLPESPAWAAKRKAGTLRRPSIMELFSPKLAKTTIITTLMFAGSYGIAFGAIQQLPQILSAPKGGHAKIDAVASEAVAAAKASGKELNEGQVKALTANTKDRETAKVSQMQEWGGLVGRVIFAFIALMAISRRNLFRLFNWPALLVVPFYFWWVSQNLESDSLTMVKLGIFLCGALVVAQFSFWGNYIPLVFPVHLRGTGESFAANIGGRVIGTFAAWLTLTLSASTPPSPAKIAIVGACVAGAYALVAAVLSFMLPEPVESEE
;
A
#
# COMPACT_ATOMS: atom_id res chain seq x y z
N MET A 1 -21.27 10.63 57.53
CA MET A 1 -20.97 9.49 56.64
C MET A 1 -21.75 9.72 55.35
N SER A 2 -21.16 10.36 54.38
CA SER A 2 -21.74 10.61 53.07
C SER A 2 -21.00 9.70 52.04
N THR A 3 -21.75 8.73 51.52
CA THR A 3 -21.32 7.82 50.43
C THR A 3 -20.96 8.61 49.18
N PRO A 4 -19.82 8.34 48.52
CA PRO A 4 -19.54 8.95 47.25
C PRO A 4 -20.44 8.32 46.16
N GLN A 5 -21.30 9.15 45.58
CA GLN A 5 -22.05 8.80 44.38
C GLN A 5 -21.07 8.59 43.22
N SER A 6 -20.97 7.37 42.72
CA SER A 6 -20.34 7.04 41.46
C SER A 6 -21.13 7.71 40.33
N SER A 7 -20.61 8.82 39.82
CA SER A 7 -21.14 9.45 38.62
C SER A 7 -20.75 8.60 37.39
N THR A 8 -21.55 7.59 37.10
CA THR A 8 -21.59 6.94 35.79
C THR A 8 -22.14 7.96 34.81
N THR A 9 -21.26 8.59 34.07
CA THR A 9 -21.63 9.41 32.89
C THR A 9 -22.38 8.52 31.91
N PRO A 10 -23.61 8.83 31.53
CA PRO A 10 -24.36 8.02 30.56
C PRO A 10 -23.65 8.13 29.22
N THR A 11 -23.05 7.04 28.76
CA THR A 11 -22.65 6.87 27.37
C THR A 11 -23.93 6.82 26.54
N HIS A 12 -24.31 7.93 25.91
CA HIS A 12 -25.35 7.92 24.90
C HIS A 12 -25.01 6.84 23.86
N PRO A 13 -25.88 5.86 23.62
CA PRO A 13 -25.66 4.89 22.56
C PRO A 13 -25.57 5.65 21.24
N GLN A 14 -24.40 5.61 20.62
CA GLN A 14 -24.26 6.21 19.31
C GLN A 14 -25.27 5.59 18.36
N SER A 15 -25.99 6.41 17.59
CA SER A 15 -26.95 5.94 16.60
C SER A 15 -26.27 4.89 15.69
N LYS A 16 -26.91 3.77 15.44
CA LYS A 16 -26.41 2.72 14.53
C LYS A 16 -25.98 3.30 13.18
N THR A 17 -26.68 4.32 12.72
CA THR A 17 -26.36 5.06 11.49
C THR A 17 -24.98 5.72 11.55
N ILE A 18 -24.63 6.36 12.68
CA ILE A 18 -23.31 6.99 12.86
C ILE A 18 -22.21 5.94 12.85
N ILE A 19 -22.42 4.80 13.52
CA ILE A 19 -21.48 3.68 13.56
C ILE A 19 -21.21 3.16 12.14
N TRP A 20 -22.26 2.90 11.35
CA TRP A 20 -22.12 2.47 9.96
C TRP A 20 -21.42 3.49 9.08
N LEU A 21 -21.76 4.77 9.23
CA LEU A 21 -21.11 5.83 8.49
C LEU A 21 -19.62 5.92 8.80
N VAL A 22 -19.22 5.78 10.07
CA VAL A 22 -17.82 5.74 10.49
C VAL A 22 -17.08 4.56 9.85
N CYS A 23 -17.68 3.35 9.89
CA CYS A 23 -17.09 2.16 9.28
C CYS A 23 -16.91 2.31 7.76
N ILE A 24 -17.89 2.85 7.06
CA ILE A 24 -17.82 3.10 5.61
C ILE A 24 -16.71 4.09 5.30
N VAL A 25 -16.66 5.21 6.00
CA VAL A 25 -15.64 6.25 5.78
C VAL A 25 -14.24 5.73 6.09
N ALA A 26 -14.06 4.95 7.16
CA ALA A 26 -12.78 4.33 7.46
C ALA A 26 -12.38 3.29 6.40
N SER A 27 -13.33 2.48 5.93
CA SER A 27 -13.08 1.50 4.85
C SER A 27 -12.64 2.19 3.55
N ILE A 28 -13.29 3.30 3.18
CA ILE A 28 -12.88 4.13 2.05
C ILE A 28 -11.47 4.68 2.31
N GLY A 29 -11.16 5.22 3.47
CA GLY A 29 -9.82 5.72 3.82
C GLY A 29 -8.73 4.68 3.63
N PHE A 30 -8.90 3.48 4.20
CA PHE A 30 -7.94 2.39 4.03
C PHE A 30 -7.80 1.90 2.57
N ALA A 31 -8.88 1.93 1.79
CA ALA A 31 -8.80 1.65 0.36
C ALA A 31 -7.94 2.69 -0.35
N PHE A 32 -8.04 3.95 0.08
CA PHE A 32 -7.25 5.05 -0.47
C PHE A 32 -5.78 4.98 -0.14
N ASP A 33 -5.42 4.62 1.09
CA ASP A 33 -4.04 4.42 1.48
C ASP A 33 -3.34 3.45 0.54
N ILE A 34 -4.01 2.35 0.19
CA ILE A 34 -3.48 1.35 -0.75
C ILE A 34 -3.50 1.85 -2.19
N TYR A 35 -4.53 2.60 -2.59
CA TYR A 35 -4.59 3.24 -3.90
C TYR A 35 -3.35 4.10 -4.17
N GLU A 36 -3.02 5.00 -3.25
CA GLU A 36 -1.87 5.89 -3.37
C GLU A 36 -0.53 5.15 -3.27
N LEU A 37 -0.45 4.13 -2.42
CA LEU A 37 0.74 3.31 -2.25
C LEU A 37 1.10 2.54 -3.52
N LEU A 38 0.10 1.92 -4.16
CA LEU A 38 0.29 1.06 -5.32
C LEU A 38 0.29 1.82 -6.65
N MET A 39 0.06 3.12 -6.65
CA MET A 39 0.12 3.95 -7.86
C MET A 39 1.53 4.00 -8.45
N LEU A 40 2.57 4.16 -7.63
CA LEU A 40 3.95 4.34 -8.10
C LEU A 40 4.47 3.16 -8.95
N PRO A 41 4.31 1.88 -8.58
CA PRO A 41 4.74 0.75 -9.41
C PRO A 41 4.18 0.78 -10.84
N LEU A 42 2.97 1.31 -11.01
CA LEU A 42 2.30 1.38 -12.31
C LEU A 42 2.81 2.51 -13.18
N ILE A 43 3.23 3.64 -12.59
CA ILE A 43 3.59 4.86 -13.33
C ILE A 43 5.09 5.12 -13.44
N VAL A 44 5.92 4.53 -12.58
CA VAL A 44 7.34 4.91 -12.40
C VAL A 44 8.12 4.84 -13.71
N LYS A 45 7.87 3.81 -14.52
CA LYS A 45 8.57 3.62 -15.81
C LYS A 45 8.30 4.79 -16.75
N SER A 46 7.04 5.13 -16.96
CA SER A 46 6.62 6.20 -17.86
C SER A 46 7.02 7.58 -17.34
N ALA A 47 6.88 7.80 -16.02
CA ALA A 47 7.23 9.07 -15.38
C ALA A 47 8.76 9.36 -15.46
N VAL A 48 9.61 8.38 -15.12
CA VAL A 48 11.08 8.56 -15.15
C VAL A 48 11.58 8.76 -16.58
N LEU A 49 11.03 8.00 -17.54
CA LEU A 49 11.37 8.16 -18.96
C LEU A 49 10.99 9.57 -19.47
N LYS A 50 9.80 10.06 -19.10
CA LYS A 50 9.29 11.32 -19.64
C LYS A 50 9.83 12.55 -18.95
N LEU A 51 9.99 12.54 -17.64
CA LEU A 51 10.47 13.69 -16.87
C LEU A 51 12.00 13.79 -16.81
N GLY A 52 12.70 12.65 -16.91
CA GLY A 52 14.15 12.58 -16.82
C GLY A 52 14.85 12.25 -18.15
N GLY A 53 14.11 11.76 -19.15
CA GLY A 53 14.70 11.24 -20.38
C GLY A 53 15.44 9.91 -20.21
N PHE A 54 15.38 9.29 -19.03
CA PHE A 54 16.14 8.09 -18.70
C PHE A 54 15.40 6.83 -19.15
N ALA A 55 16.02 6.07 -20.04
CA ALA A 55 15.44 4.82 -20.52
C ALA A 55 15.43 3.75 -19.41
N PRO A 56 14.35 2.94 -19.29
CA PRO A 56 14.28 1.85 -18.32
C PRO A 56 15.52 0.94 -18.40
N GLY A 57 16.10 0.68 -17.23
CA GLY A 57 17.29 -0.15 -17.06
C GLY A 57 18.63 0.59 -17.14
N THR A 58 18.67 1.87 -17.52
CA THR A 58 19.89 2.67 -17.41
C THR A 58 20.23 2.94 -15.94
N PRO A 59 21.51 3.20 -15.59
CA PRO A 59 21.89 3.51 -14.21
C PRO A 59 21.12 4.69 -13.62
N GLU A 60 20.86 5.71 -14.40
CA GLU A 60 20.11 6.92 -14.02
C GLU A 60 18.63 6.57 -13.75
N TYR A 61 18.02 5.77 -14.64
CA TYR A 61 16.66 5.26 -14.43
C TYR A 61 16.56 4.48 -13.11
N ILE A 62 17.47 3.53 -12.89
CA ILE A 62 17.48 2.70 -11.68
C ILE A 62 17.66 3.59 -10.44
N SER A 63 18.55 4.58 -10.52
CA SER A 63 18.76 5.54 -9.42
C SER A 63 17.50 6.31 -9.09
N TRP A 64 16.78 6.82 -10.08
CA TRP A 64 15.53 7.55 -9.87
C TRP A 64 14.38 6.65 -9.44
N ALA A 65 14.24 5.46 -10.04
CA ALA A 65 13.20 4.51 -9.65
C ALA A 65 13.34 4.12 -8.17
N ARG A 66 14.54 3.71 -7.73
CA ARG A 66 14.78 3.39 -6.31
C ARG A 66 14.55 4.58 -5.38
N THR A 67 14.92 5.80 -5.80
CA THR A 67 14.70 7.03 -5.03
C THR A 67 13.21 7.31 -4.85
N LEU A 68 12.42 7.20 -5.93
CA LEU A 68 10.97 7.40 -5.91
C LEU A 68 10.23 6.34 -5.08
N PHE A 69 10.76 5.10 -4.98
CA PHE A 69 10.20 4.09 -4.09
C PHE A 69 10.57 4.34 -2.62
N PHE A 70 11.85 4.64 -2.36
CA PHE A 70 12.36 4.61 -0.99
C PHE A 70 12.23 5.95 -0.25
N ILE A 71 12.55 7.08 -0.85
CA ILE A 71 12.53 8.38 -0.16
C ILE A 71 11.12 8.77 0.32
N PRO A 72 10.05 8.64 -0.51
CA PRO A 72 8.69 8.87 -0.02
C PRO A 72 8.30 7.92 1.12
N ALA A 73 8.66 6.63 1.02
CA ALA A 73 8.37 5.66 2.07
C ALA A 73 9.12 5.98 3.38
N LEU A 74 10.38 6.43 3.30
CA LEU A 74 11.18 6.86 4.44
C LEU A 74 10.55 8.11 5.09
N THR A 75 10.25 9.14 4.30
CA THR A 75 9.63 10.38 4.82
C THR A 75 8.26 10.10 5.43
N GLY A 76 7.43 9.33 4.75
CA GLY A 76 6.12 8.92 5.26
C GLY A 76 6.23 8.09 6.54
N GLY A 77 7.18 7.15 6.61
CA GLY A 77 7.43 6.34 7.81
C GLY A 77 7.83 7.18 9.02
N VAL A 78 8.78 8.12 8.84
CA VAL A 78 9.22 9.02 9.91
C VAL A 78 8.10 9.97 10.35
N PHE A 79 7.44 10.65 9.40
CA PHE A 79 6.35 11.58 9.73
C PHE A 79 5.08 10.85 10.22
N GLY A 80 4.87 9.59 9.84
CA GLY A 80 3.81 8.75 10.38
C GLY A 80 3.95 8.51 11.89
N LEU A 81 5.18 8.43 12.42
CA LEU A 81 5.42 8.40 13.87
C LEU A 81 4.99 9.71 14.55
N VAL A 82 5.28 10.85 13.90
CA VAL A 82 4.84 12.16 14.37
C VAL A 82 3.31 12.30 14.28
N GLY A 83 2.68 11.60 13.35
CA GLY A 83 1.23 11.58 13.14
C GLY A 83 0.44 11.21 14.39
N GLY A 84 0.93 10.27 15.21
CA GLY A 84 0.34 9.93 16.51
C GLY A 84 0.31 11.14 17.46
N TYR A 85 1.42 11.87 17.57
CA TYR A 85 1.49 13.09 18.36
C TYR A 85 0.52 14.17 17.86
N LEU A 86 0.48 14.41 16.55
CA LEU A 86 -0.45 15.37 15.95
C LEU A 86 -1.91 14.98 16.18
N THR A 87 -2.21 13.68 16.10
CA THR A 87 -3.53 13.13 16.36
C THR A 87 -3.99 13.35 17.80
N ASP A 88 -3.08 13.19 18.75
CA ASP A 88 -3.38 13.43 20.17
C ASP A 88 -3.53 14.92 20.48
N TYR A 89 -2.76 15.77 19.83
CA TYR A 89 -2.77 17.22 20.06
C TYR A 89 -3.97 17.93 19.42
N PHE A 90 -4.20 17.68 18.12
CA PHE A 90 -5.25 18.39 17.34
C PHE A 90 -6.60 17.69 17.31
N GLY A 91 -6.67 16.41 17.70
CA GLY A 91 -7.87 15.56 17.60
C GLY A 91 -7.88 14.71 16.33
N ARG A 92 -8.54 13.54 16.43
CA ARG A 92 -8.54 12.51 15.40
C ARG A 92 -9.16 13.02 14.10
N ARG A 93 -10.34 13.62 14.20
CA ARG A 93 -11.10 14.13 13.04
C ARG A 93 -10.33 15.17 12.25
N ARG A 94 -9.70 16.14 12.93
CA ARG A 94 -8.96 17.23 12.27
C ARG A 94 -7.74 16.68 11.51
N VAL A 95 -6.94 15.85 12.16
CA VAL A 95 -5.74 15.27 11.57
C VAL A 95 -6.11 14.41 10.36
N LEU A 96 -7.14 13.58 10.48
CA LEU A 96 -7.68 12.79 9.35
C LEU A 96 -8.09 13.66 8.17
N THR A 97 -8.77 14.79 8.41
CA THR A 97 -9.21 15.68 7.33
C THR A 97 -8.02 16.35 6.64
N TYR A 98 -7.06 16.87 7.42
CA TYR A 98 -5.89 17.55 6.85
C TYR A 98 -4.94 16.59 6.13
N SER A 99 -4.78 15.36 6.62
CA SER A 99 -3.94 14.36 5.96
C SER A 99 -4.50 13.96 4.60
N ILE A 100 -5.83 13.78 4.49
CA ILE A 100 -6.49 13.49 3.20
C ILE A 100 -6.32 14.66 2.21
N LEU A 101 -6.57 15.88 2.67
CA LEU A 101 -6.35 17.06 1.83
C LEU A 101 -4.91 17.12 1.34
N LEU A 102 -3.94 16.88 2.23
CA LEU A 102 -2.52 16.90 1.88
C LEU A 102 -2.20 15.91 0.76
N TYR A 103 -2.54 14.62 0.93
CA TYR A 103 -2.17 13.63 -0.07
C TYR A 103 -2.98 13.74 -1.36
N ALA A 104 -4.27 14.09 -1.29
CA ALA A 104 -5.10 14.25 -2.48
C ALA A 104 -4.61 15.40 -3.37
N PHE A 105 -4.32 16.57 -2.77
CA PHE A 105 -3.77 17.70 -3.52
C PHE A 105 -2.35 17.41 -4.02
N ALA A 106 -1.52 16.75 -3.22
CA ALA A 106 -0.15 16.39 -3.63
C ALA A 106 -0.16 15.36 -4.78
N ALA A 107 -1.08 14.37 -4.77
CA ALA A 107 -1.23 13.41 -5.87
C ALA A 107 -1.68 14.11 -7.15
N CYS A 108 -2.68 15.01 -7.06
CA CYS A 108 -3.11 15.82 -8.19
C CYS A 108 -1.97 16.68 -8.75
N ALA A 109 -1.25 17.40 -7.89
CA ALA A 109 -0.11 18.22 -8.29
C ALA A 109 1.01 17.39 -8.95
N ALA A 110 1.21 16.14 -8.51
CA ALA A 110 2.19 15.23 -9.12
C ALA A 110 1.92 14.96 -10.60
N GLY A 111 0.65 14.96 -11.04
CA GLY A 111 0.29 14.82 -12.45
C GLY A 111 0.73 16.00 -13.34
N PHE A 112 0.97 17.17 -12.75
CA PHE A 112 1.39 18.39 -13.44
C PHE A 112 2.89 18.68 -13.29
N THR A 113 3.68 17.77 -12.75
CA THR A 113 5.12 17.94 -12.58
C THR A 113 5.84 17.94 -13.93
N THR A 114 6.93 18.73 -14.02
CA THR A 114 7.75 18.90 -15.22
C THR A 114 9.15 18.31 -15.07
N ASN A 115 9.54 17.91 -13.86
CA ASN A 115 10.81 17.26 -13.58
C ASN A 115 10.69 16.25 -12.43
N LEU A 116 11.69 15.39 -12.29
CA LEU A 116 11.70 14.29 -11.31
C LEU A 116 11.78 14.77 -9.86
N TRP A 117 12.40 15.92 -9.58
CA TRP A 117 12.47 16.46 -8.21
C TRP A 117 11.11 16.94 -7.72
N GLN A 118 10.32 17.59 -8.59
CA GLN A 118 8.94 17.96 -8.26
C GLN A 118 8.07 16.73 -8.01
N LEU A 119 8.21 15.69 -8.86
CA LEU A 119 7.51 14.44 -8.65
C LEU A 119 7.89 13.81 -7.32
N LEU A 120 9.19 13.74 -6.99
CA LEU A 120 9.68 13.20 -5.71
C LEU A 120 9.09 13.98 -4.54
N PHE A 121 9.11 15.31 -4.58
CA PHE A 121 8.55 16.16 -3.53
C PHE A 121 7.04 15.90 -3.34
N CYS A 122 6.27 15.87 -4.41
CA CYS A 122 4.84 15.55 -4.34
C CYS A 122 4.60 14.15 -3.76
N ARG A 123 5.39 13.15 -4.17
CA ARG A 123 5.29 11.78 -3.64
C ARG A 123 5.63 11.71 -2.14
N CYS A 124 6.60 12.49 -1.67
CA CYS A 124 6.89 12.59 -0.23
C CYS A 124 5.68 13.15 0.53
N LEU A 125 5.04 14.21 0.04
CA LEU A 125 3.83 14.78 0.65
C LEU A 125 2.66 13.79 0.66
N VAL A 126 2.45 13.04 -0.44
CA VAL A 126 1.46 11.97 -0.50
C VAL A 126 1.71 10.94 0.60
N PHE A 127 2.93 10.42 0.72
CA PHE A 127 3.25 9.40 1.73
C PHE A 127 3.14 9.92 3.16
N ILE A 128 3.52 11.16 3.43
CA ILE A 128 3.30 11.79 4.74
C ILE A 128 1.81 11.81 5.08
N GLY A 129 0.97 12.27 4.14
CA GLY A 129 -0.48 12.32 4.34
C GLY A 129 -1.08 10.94 4.63
N VAL A 130 -0.77 9.94 3.78
CA VAL A 130 -1.23 8.54 3.92
C VAL A 130 -0.78 7.95 5.26
N CYS A 131 0.48 8.14 5.67
CA CYS A 131 1.01 7.57 6.91
C CYS A 131 0.37 8.19 8.16
N VAL A 132 0.14 9.50 8.14
CA VAL A 132 -0.53 10.21 9.23
C VAL A 132 -2.01 9.83 9.29
N GLU A 133 -2.68 9.68 8.13
CA GLU A 133 -4.06 9.23 8.07
C GLU A 133 -4.24 7.86 8.70
N PHE A 134 -3.43 6.88 8.30
CA PHE A 134 -3.49 5.52 8.80
C PHE A 134 -3.47 5.48 10.34
N VAL A 135 -2.51 6.16 10.97
CA VAL A 135 -2.38 6.23 12.43
C VAL A 135 -3.62 6.87 13.07
N ALA A 136 -4.10 7.97 12.50
CA ALA A 136 -5.26 8.68 13.03
C ALA A 136 -6.56 7.87 12.87
N ALA A 137 -6.73 7.15 11.75
CA ALA A 137 -7.90 6.31 11.49
C ALA A 137 -7.98 5.13 12.44
N VAL A 138 -6.87 4.41 12.66
CA VAL A 138 -6.81 3.28 13.59
C VAL A 138 -7.10 3.74 15.02
N ALA A 139 -6.46 4.82 15.47
CA ALA A 139 -6.72 5.39 16.81
C ALA A 139 -8.19 5.81 16.97
N TRP A 140 -8.76 6.46 15.97
CA TRP A 140 -10.15 6.89 15.98
C TRP A 140 -11.14 5.73 16.09
N LEU A 141 -10.97 4.69 15.26
CA LEU A 141 -11.80 3.47 15.32
C LEU A 141 -11.64 2.75 16.66
N ALA A 142 -10.41 2.62 17.16
CA ALA A 142 -10.14 1.96 18.44
C ALA A 142 -10.83 2.65 19.63
N GLU A 143 -11.01 3.97 19.57
CA GLU A 143 -11.66 4.76 20.63
C GLU A 143 -13.18 4.84 20.51
N LEU A 144 -13.73 4.68 19.30
CA LEU A 144 -15.18 4.67 19.07
C LEU A 144 -15.82 3.36 19.48
N PHE A 145 -15.09 2.24 19.39
CA PHE A 145 -15.58 0.91 19.75
C PHE A 145 -14.94 0.44 21.06
N THR A 146 -15.67 0.58 22.15
CA THR A 146 -15.19 0.24 23.49
C THR A 146 -15.19 -1.27 23.76
N ASP A 147 -16.12 -2.02 23.16
CA ASP A 147 -16.14 -3.48 23.25
C ASP A 147 -15.00 -4.10 22.41
N PRO A 148 -14.10 -4.90 23.03
CA PRO A 148 -12.96 -5.50 22.34
C PRO A 148 -13.34 -6.35 21.12
N LYS A 149 -14.38 -7.19 21.24
CA LYS A 149 -14.83 -8.07 20.14
C LYS A 149 -15.40 -7.29 18.96
N GLN A 150 -16.19 -6.25 19.26
CA GLN A 150 -16.73 -5.38 18.21
C GLN A 150 -15.63 -4.58 17.54
N ARG A 151 -14.66 -4.08 18.30
CA ARG A 151 -13.50 -3.34 17.77
C ARG A 151 -12.65 -4.19 16.84
N GLU A 152 -12.33 -5.43 17.22
CA GLU A 152 -11.58 -6.35 16.35
C GLU A 152 -12.32 -6.63 15.04
N LYS A 153 -13.63 -6.87 15.11
CA LYS A 153 -14.46 -7.04 13.90
C LYS A 153 -14.40 -5.81 13.00
N VAL A 154 -14.60 -4.62 13.57
CA VAL A 154 -14.61 -3.38 12.77
C VAL A 154 -13.25 -3.11 12.14
N LEU A 155 -12.16 -3.22 12.90
CA LEU A 155 -10.81 -3.04 12.37
C LEU A 155 -10.49 -4.09 11.28
N GLY A 156 -10.85 -5.35 11.50
CA GLY A 156 -10.64 -6.41 10.52
C GLY A 156 -11.42 -6.17 9.22
N PHE A 157 -12.70 -5.83 9.31
CA PHE A 157 -13.52 -5.54 8.13
C PHE A 157 -13.08 -4.29 7.39
N THR A 158 -12.84 -3.19 8.08
CA THR A 158 -12.42 -1.94 7.43
C THR A 158 -11.08 -2.10 6.72
N GLN A 159 -10.14 -2.82 7.32
CA GLN A 159 -8.87 -3.11 6.67
C GLN A 159 -8.99 -4.09 5.49
N ALA A 160 -9.95 -5.01 5.49
CA ALA A 160 -10.19 -5.87 4.33
C ALA A 160 -10.56 -5.07 3.08
N PHE A 161 -11.29 -3.96 3.23
CA PHE A 161 -11.62 -3.05 2.14
C PHE A 161 -10.40 -2.37 1.51
N SER A 162 -9.23 -2.36 2.15
CA SER A 162 -8.01 -1.81 1.57
C SER A 162 -7.60 -2.52 0.26
N SER A 163 -7.93 -3.80 0.08
CA SER A 163 -7.72 -4.50 -1.19
C SER A 163 -8.50 -3.90 -2.36
N LEU A 164 -9.64 -3.24 -2.10
CA LEU A 164 -10.36 -2.52 -3.15
C LEU A 164 -9.53 -1.35 -3.69
N GLY A 165 -8.69 -0.72 -2.86
CA GLY A 165 -7.79 0.34 -3.30
C GLY A 165 -6.82 -0.11 -4.39
N GLY A 166 -6.24 -1.30 -4.25
CA GLY A 166 -5.38 -1.90 -5.26
C GLY A 166 -6.12 -2.21 -6.56
N ILE A 167 -7.33 -2.79 -6.48
CA ILE A 167 -8.19 -3.02 -7.65
C ILE A 167 -8.55 -1.69 -8.32
N MET A 168 -8.90 -0.69 -7.53
CA MET A 168 -9.30 0.64 -8.03
C MET A 168 -8.13 1.34 -8.73
N VAL A 169 -6.91 1.34 -8.20
CA VAL A 169 -5.77 2.01 -8.84
C VAL A 169 -5.35 1.29 -10.13
N ALA A 170 -5.37 -0.05 -10.14
CA ALA A 170 -5.07 -0.80 -11.35
C ALA A 170 -6.13 -0.55 -12.44
N GLY A 171 -7.42 -0.52 -12.07
CA GLY A 171 -8.51 -0.17 -12.97
C GLY A 171 -8.46 1.29 -13.45
N ALA A 172 -8.15 2.23 -12.55
CA ALA A 172 -7.97 3.63 -12.90
C ALA A 172 -6.79 3.81 -13.88
N ASN A 173 -5.66 3.12 -13.65
CA ASN A 173 -4.52 3.16 -14.56
C ASN A 173 -4.87 2.57 -15.94
N GLU A 174 -5.64 1.47 -16.00
CA GLU A 174 -6.13 0.92 -17.25
C GLU A 174 -7.04 1.91 -17.99
N LEU A 175 -8.00 2.52 -17.28
CA LEU A 175 -8.92 3.51 -17.83
C LEU A 175 -8.17 4.77 -18.31
N CYS A 176 -7.21 5.27 -17.55
CA CYS A 176 -6.37 6.41 -17.92
C CYS A 176 -5.50 6.08 -19.14
N ALA A 177 -4.95 4.88 -19.23
CA ALA A 177 -4.19 4.42 -20.39
C ALA A 177 -5.07 4.34 -21.64
N TYR A 178 -6.29 3.80 -21.50
CA TYR A 178 -7.27 3.75 -22.60
C TYR A 178 -7.74 5.15 -23.02
N GLY A 179 -8.06 6.02 -22.06
CA GLY A 179 -8.47 7.40 -22.33
C GLY A 179 -7.35 8.23 -22.98
N ALA A 180 -6.08 7.98 -22.62
CA ALA A 180 -4.93 8.59 -23.26
C ALA A 180 -4.73 8.09 -24.71
N GLU A 181 -4.90 6.77 -24.93
CA GLU A 181 -4.85 6.16 -26.26
C GLU A 181 -5.92 6.74 -27.20
N LYS A 182 -7.14 6.89 -26.71
CA LYS A 182 -8.29 7.44 -27.46
C LYS A 182 -8.34 8.96 -27.49
N GLN A 183 -7.45 9.64 -26.76
CA GLN A 183 -7.42 11.10 -26.62
C GLN A 183 -8.73 11.72 -26.08
N TRP A 184 -9.42 10.99 -25.19
CA TRP A 184 -10.64 11.48 -24.53
C TRP A 184 -10.34 12.48 -23.41
N LEU A 185 -9.17 12.36 -22.81
CA LEU A 185 -8.75 13.24 -21.73
C LEU A 185 -8.03 14.46 -22.29
N PRO A 186 -8.14 15.62 -21.64
CA PRO A 186 -7.48 16.83 -22.11
C PRO A 186 -5.96 16.68 -22.12
N ALA A 187 -5.30 17.17 -23.17
CA ALA A 187 -3.85 17.12 -23.26
C ALA A 187 -3.20 17.92 -22.12
N ILE A 188 -2.23 17.34 -21.44
CA ILE A 188 -1.39 18.01 -20.45
C ILE A 188 -0.03 18.28 -21.11
N TYR A 189 0.35 19.56 -21.18
CA TYR A 189 1.54 20.00 -21.93
C TYR A 189 1.57 19.51 -23.39
N GLY A 190 0.39 19.47 -24.03
CA GLY A 190 0.24 19.03 -25.42
C GLY A 190 0.33 17.51 -25.66
N LEU A 191 0.41 16.71 -24.59
CA LEU A 191 0.54 15.26 -24.66
C LEU A 191 -0.57 14.54 -23.87
N HIS A 192 -0.94 13.34 -24.34
CA HIS A 192 -1.86 12.44 -23.66
C HIS A 192 -1.06 11.32 -22.99
N GLU A 193 -0.59 11.58 -21.76
CA GLU A 193 0.27 10.65 -21.02
C GLU A 193 -0.52 9.97 -19.88
N ALA A 194 -0.75 8.66 -19.99
CA ALA A 194 -1.53 7.87 -19.06
C ALA A 194 -1.10 8.04 -17.60
N TRP A 195 0.20 8.07 -17.32
CA TRP A 195 0.75 8.19 -15.97
C TRP A 195 0.35 9.49 -15.25
N ARG A 196 0.16 10.60 -15.99
CA ARG A 196 -0.31 11.88 -15.43
C ARG A 196 -1.74 11.78 -14.95
N TYR A 197 -2.61 11.22 -15.80
CA TYR A 197 -4.02 11.04 -15.46
C TYR A 197 -4.20 10.05 -14.32
N THR A 198 -3.36 9.01 -14.25
CA THR A 198 -3.36 8.06 -13.13
C THR A 198 -3.01 8.78 -11.81
N LEU A 199 -2.03 9.68 -11.79
CA LEU A 199 -1.72 10.49 -10.61
C LEU A 199 -2.89 11.42 -10.22
N ILE A 200 -3.47 12.13 -11.19
CA ILE A 200 -4.61 13.03 -10.97
C ILE A 200 -5.82 12.25 -10.45
N SER A 201 -6.04 11.03 -10.89
CA SER A 201 -7.17 10.21 -10.44
C SER A 201 -7.15 9.91 -8.94
N GLY A 202 -6.00 10.05 -8.26
CA GLY A 202 -5.90 9.96 -6.81
C GLY A 202 -6.77 10.97 -6.03
N VAL A 203 -7.18 12.07 -6.66
CA VAL A 203 -8.14 13.00 -6.07
C VAL A 203 -9.56 12.42 -5.99
N VAL A 204 -9.96 11.63 -6.99
CA VAL A 204 -11.37 11.22 -7.15
C VAL A 204 -11.95 10.53 -5.92
N PRO A 205 -11.29 9.52 -5.40
CA PRO A 205 -11.80 8.84 -4.22
C PRO A 205 -11.59 9.63 -2.91
N ALA A 206 -10.74 10.68 -2.86
CA ALA A 206 -10.64 11.56 -1.70
C ALA A 206 -11.86 12.47 -1.57
N ILE A 207 -12.58 12.78 -2.65
CA ILE A 207 -13.72 13.70 -2.65
C ILE A 207 -14.80 13.28 -1.64
N PRO A 208 -15.32 12.04 -1.61
CA PRO A 208 -16.30 11.62 -0.61
C PRO A 208 -15.79 11.81 0.82
N LEU A 209 -14.50 11.49 1.07
CA LEU A 209 -13.91 11.62 2.39
C LEU A 209 -13.80 13.07 2.84
N ILE A 210 -13.37 13.95 1.96
CA ILE A 210 -13.28 15.40 2.23
C ILE A 210 -14.65 15.97 2.60
N ILE A 211 -15.71 15.53 1.88
CA ILE A 211 -17.07 16.01 2.10
C ILE A 211 -17.66 15.44 3.41
N ILE A 212 -17.49 14.16 3.67
CA ILE A 212 -18.20 13.48 4.77
C ILE A 212 -17.49 13.64 6.12
N ARG A 213 -16.15 13.57 6.16
CA ARG A 213 -15.38 13.57 7.41
C ARG A 213 -15.57 14.78 8.32
N PRO A 214 -15.72 16.02 7.84
CA PRO A 214 -16.00 17.16 8.73
C PRO A 214 -17.28 17.01 9.56
N PHE A 215 -18.25 16.23 9.09
CA PHE A 215 -19.53 15.99 9.78
C PHE A 215 -19.47 14.83 10.77
N LEU A 216 -18.41 14.03 10.77
CA LEU A 216 -18.26 12.92 11.72
C LEU A 216 -17.88 13.41 13.12
N PRO A 217 -18.32 12.73 14.18
CA PRO A 217 -18.03 13.12 15.54
C PRO A 217 -16.53 12.94 15.85
N GLU A 218 -15.98 13.81 16.70
CA GLU A 218 -14.68 13.58 17.31
C GLU A 218 -14.75 12.41 18.30
N SER A 219 -13.62 11.78 18.62
CA SER A 219 -13.57 10.73 19.65
C SER A 219 -14.08 11.23 21.01
N PRO A 220 -15.15 10.64 21.58
CA PRO A 220 -15.64 11.01 22.89
C PRO A 220 -14.60 10.80 24.00
N ALA A 221 -13.81 9.74 23.91
CA ALA A 221 -12.75 9.42 24.85
C ALA A 221 -11.63 10.49 24.83
N TRP A 222 -11.24 10.94 23.64
CA TRP A 222 -10.28 12.02 23.51
C TRP A 222 -10.82 13.35 24.05
N ALA A 223 -12.06 13.70 23.70
CA ALA A 223 -12.70 14.92 24.14
C ALA A 223 -12.80 14.99 25.66
N ALA A 224 -13.17 13.89 26.32
CA ALA A 224 -13.25 13.77 27.77
C ALA A 224 -11.86 13.94 28.42
N LYS A 225 -10.83 13.23 27.94
CA LYS A 225 -9.45 13.34 28.44
C LYS A 225 -8.88 14.74 28.26
N ARG A 226 -9.18 15.39 27.13
CA ARG A 226 -8.74 16.77 26.88
C ARG A 226 -9.39 17.76 27.86
N LYS A 227 -10.69 17.62 28.12
CA LYS A 227 -11.43 18.42 29.11
C LYS A 227 -10.88 18.23 30.52
N ALA A 228 -10.51 16.99 30.87
CA ALA A 228 -9.95 16.65 32.18
C ALA A 228 -8.47 17.02 32.34
N GLY A 229 -7.78 17.46 31.29
CA GLY A 229 -6.32 17.73 31.33
C GLY A 229 -5.46 16.47 31.52
N THR A 230 -6.04 15.27 31.35
CA THR A 230 -5.42 13.96 31.65
C THR A 230 -4.92 13.24 30.36
N LEU A 231 -4.76 13.96 29.27
CA LEU A 231 -4.21 13.38 28.04
C LEU A 231 -2.77 12.91 28.29
N ARG A 232 -2.61 11.61 28.58
CA ARG A 232 -1.30 10.98 28.67
C ARG A 232 -0.80 10.71 27.26
N ARG A 233 0.33 11.28 26.90
CA ARG A 233 0.95 11.08 25.59
C ARG A 233 1.62 9.70 25.57
N PRO A 234 1.28 8.79 24.64
CA PRO A 234 2.01 7.55 24.51
C PRO A 234 3.45 7.86 24.09
N SER A 235 4.42 7.24 24.78
CA SER A 235 5.83 7.42 24.47
C SER A 235 6.32 6.28 23.57
N ILE A 236 6.93 6.61 22.43
CA ILE A 236 7.61 5.61 21.58
C ILE A 236 8.69 4.86 22.36
N MET A 237 9.36 5.53 23.30
CA MET A 237 10.39 4.91 24.14
C MET A 237 9.83 3.80 25.04
N GLU A 238 8.56 3.86 25.40
CA GLU A 238 7.90 2.82 26.22
C GLU A 238 7.77 1.49 25.46
N LEU A 239 7.74 1.50 24.12
CA LEU A 239 7.79 0.31 23.28
C LEU A 239 9.11 -0.46 23.45
N PHE A 240 10.18 0.22 23.82
CA PHE A 240 11.51 -0.36 24.04
C PHE A 240 11.81 -0.66 25.51
N SER A 241 10.79 -0.61 26.37
CA SER A 241 10.92 -1.09 27.74
C SER A 241 11.30 -2.59 27.78
N PRO A 242 11.97 -3.08 28.82
CA PRO A 242 12.41 -4.48 28.91
C PRO A 242 11.29 -5.51 28.69
N LYS A 243 10.04 -5.14 28.99
CA LYS A 243 8.86 -6.00 28.82
C LYS A 243 8.37 -6.06 27.38
N LEU A 244 8.49 -4.98 26.59
CA LEU A 244 7.90 -4.81 25.27
C LEU A 244 8.92 -4.84 24.12
N ALA A 245 10.20 -4.55 24.40
CA ALA A 245 11.24 -4.43 23.38
C ALA A 245 11.31 -5.64 22.44
N LYS A 246 11.26 -6.87 23.00
CA LYS A 246 11.27 -8.10 22.20
C LYS A 246 10.04 -8.17 21.27
N THR A 247 8.85 -7.90 21.78
CA THR A 247 7.60 -7.89 20.99
C THR A 247 7.66 -6.83 19.89
N THR A 248 8.10 -5.62 20.23
CA THR A 248 8.24 -4.51 19.28
C THR A 248 9.18 -4.86 18.14
N ILE A 249 10.39 -5.37 18.45
CA ILE A 249 11.38 -5.71 17.43
C ILE A 249 10.88 -6.84 16.53
N ILE A 250 10.33 -7.92 17.12
CA ILE A 250 9.84 -9.08 16.35
C ILE A 250 8.70 -8.68 15.44
N THR A 251 7.68 -7.97 15.95
CA THR A 251 6.53 -7.55 15.14
C THR A 251 6.96 -6.60 14.02
N THR A 252 7.86 -5.66 14.31
CA THR A 252 8.39 -4.71 13.32
C THR A 252 9.15 -5.41 12.21
N LEU A 253 10.06 -6.34 12.53
CA LEU A 253 10.83 -7.07 11.51
C LEU A 253 9.97 -8.05 10.72
N MET A 254 9.00 -8.70 11.34
CA MET A 254 8.09 -9.58 10.62
C MET A 254 7.12 -8.80 9.72
N PHE A 255 6.67 -7.61 10.16
CA PHE A 255 5.89 -6.70 9.32
C PHE A 255 6.72 -6.23 8.11
N ALA A 256 8.00 -5.90 8.35
CA ALA A 256 8.96 -5.61 7.29
C ALA A 256 9.11 -6.79 6.31
N GLY A 257 9.06 -8.03 6.81
CA GLY A 257 9.07 -9.24 6.00
C GLY A 257 7.93 -9.26 4.97
N SER A 258 6.70 -9.04 5.41
CA SER A 258 5.51 -9.01 4.53
C SER A 258 5.61 -7.89 3.48
N TYR A 259 6.04 -6.67 3.87
CA TYR A 259 6.29 -5.57 2.93
C TYR A 259 7.45 -5.86 1.98
N GLY A 260 8.52 -6.46 2.49
CA GLY A 260 9.70 -6.80 1.70
C GLY A 260 9.41 -7.81 0.59
N ILE A 261 8.57 -8.81 0.86
CA ILE A 261 8.08 -9.73 -0.18
C ILE A 261 7.31 -8.95 -1.26
N ALA A 262 6.40 -8.08 -0.85
CA ALA A 262 5.58 -7.31 -1.77
C ALA A 262 6.43 -6.34 -2.62
N PHE A 263 7.24 -5.48 -1.99
CA PHE A 263 7.99 -4.43 -2.69
C PHE A 263 9.28 -4.92 -3.33
N GLY A 264 9.89 -5.99 -2.80
CA GLY A 264 11.08 -6.60 -3.37
C GLY A 264 10.83 -7.35 -4.68
N ALA A 265 9.65 -7.96 -4.83
CA ALA A 265 9.32 -8.74 -6.02
C ALA A 265 7.99 -8.32 -6.67
N ILE A 266 6.87 -8.44 -5.97
CA ILE A 266 5.53 -8.34 -6.57
C ILE A 266 5.33 -6.98 -7.23
N GLN A 267 5.68 -5.89 -6.57
CA GLN A 267 5.54 -4.53 -7.09
C GLN A 267 6.58 -4.16 -8.17
N GLN A 268 7.55 -5.05 -8.46
CA GLN A 268 8.47 -4.88 -9.59
C GLN A 268 7.92 -5.47 -10.89
N LEU A 269 6.88 -6.32 -10.82
CA LEU A 269 6.33 -7.01 -11.98
C LEU A 269 5.91 -6.06 -13.12
N PRO A 270 5.25 -4.91 -12.89
CA PRO A 270 4.88 -4.00 -13.96
C PRO A 270 6.06 -3.55 -14.83
N GLN A 271 7.19 -3.20 -14.23
CA GLN A 271 8.38 -2.77 -14.99
C GLN A 271 9.11 -3.94 -15.65
N ILE A 272 8.99 -5.16 -15.13
CA ILE A 272 9.51 -6.37 -15.76
C ILE A 272 8.75 -6.66 -17.05
N LEU A 273 7.43 -6.72 -16.98
CA LEU A 273 6.56 -7.10 -18.10
C LEU A 273 6.53 -6.07 -19.22
N SER A 274 6.50 -4.77 -18.88
CA SER A 274 6.39 -3.68 -19.85
C SER A 274 7.73 -3.09 -20.27
N ALA A 275 8.85 -3.76 -19.97
CA ALA A 275 10.18 -3.27 -20.33
C ALA A 275 10.29 -3.03 -21.85
N PRO A 276 11.02 -1.98 -22.32
CA PRO A 276 11.15 -1.65 -23.74
C PRO A 276 11.86 -2.75 -24.55
N LYS A 277 12.83 -3.42 -23.92
CA LYS A 277 13.57 -4.55 -24.48
C LYS A 277 13.55 -5.71 -23.49
N GLY A 278 13.24 -6.89 -23.97
CA GLY A 278 13.20 -8.11 -23.17
C GLY A 278 12.05 -8.13 -22.13
N GLY A 279 11.02 -7.33 -22.33
CA GLY A 279 9.75 -7.44 -21.61
C GLY A 279 8.97 -8.70 -22.04
N HIS A 280 7.70 -8.81 -21.66
CA HIS A 280 6.91 -9.99 -22.01
C HIS A 280 6.45 -9.93 -23.49
N ALA A 281 6.79 -10.96 -24.28
CA ALA A 281 6.56 -11.01 -25.73
C ALA A 281 5.08 -10.77 -26.11
N LYS A 282 4.12 -11.33 -25.37
CA LYS A 282 2.68 -11.11 -25.63
C LYS A 282 2.27 -9.64 -25.46
N ILE A 283 2.83 -8.94 -24.50
CA ILE A 283 2.57 -7.49 -24.29
C ILE A 283 3.17 -6.68 -25.43
N ASP A 284 4.36 -7.06 -25.89
CA ASP A 284 5.04 -6.42 -27.02
C ASP A 284 4.26 -6.65 -28.33
N ALA A 285 3.73 -7.86 -28.54
CA ALA A 285 2.89 -8.20 -29.70
C ALA A 285 1.60 -7.35 -29.71
N VAL A 286 0.87 -7.28 -28.60
CA VAL A 286 -0.37 -6.48 -28.51
C VAL A 286 -0.08 -4.98 -28.75
N ALA A 287 1.04 -4.46 -28.27
CA ALA A 287 1.42 -3.08 -28.51
C ALA A 287 1.76 -2.84 -29.99
N SER A 288 2.43 -3.78 -30.65
CA SER A 288 2.76 -3.71 -32.08
C SER A 288 1.49 -3.80 -32.94
N GLU A 289 0.56 -4.70 -32.61
CA GLU A 289 -0.76 -4.82 -33.25
C GLU A 289 -1.57 -3.52 -33.14
N ALA A 290 -1.57 -2.86 -31.97
CA ALA A 290 -2.25 -1.59 -31.77
C ALA A 290 -1.69 -0.48 -32.66
N VAL A 291 -0.35 -0.41 -32.84
CA VAL A 291 0.31 0.54 -33.75
C VAL A 291 -0.02 0.22 -35.20
N ALA A 292 -0.01 -1.06 -35.60
CA ALA A 292 -0.36 -1.49 -36.96
C ALA A 292 -1.81 -1.15 -37.30
N ALA A 293 -2.75 -1.42 -36.38
CA ALA A 293 -4.15 -1.10 -36.54
C ALA A 293 -4.39 0.42 -36.67
N ALA A 294 -3.69 1.24 -35.89
CA ALA A 294 -3.78 2.71 -35.98
C ALA A 294 -3.29 3.22 -37.33
N LYS A 295 -2.20 2.67 -37.88
CA LYS A 295 -1.69 3.00 -39.23
C LYS A 295 -2.68 2.55 -40.31
N ALA A 296 -3.23 1.35 -40.20
CA ALA A 296 -4.20 0.82 -41.16
C ALA A 296 -5.51 1.63 -41.21
N SER A 297 -5.88 2.29 -40.13
CA SER A 297 -7.04 3.20 -40.07
C SER A 297 -6.79 4.60 -40.68
N GLY A 298 -5.67 4.79 -41.40
CA GLY A 298 -5.32 6.02 -42.11
C GLY A 298 -4.74 7.13 -41.20
N LYS A 299 -4.38 6.83 -39.94
CA LYS A 299 -3.69 7.79 -39.07
C LYS A 299 -2.20 7.85 -39.43
N GLU A 300 -1.75 8.97 -39.96
CA GLU A 300 -0.33 9.27 -40.02
C GLU A 300 0.19 9.52 -38.60
N LEU A 301 0.94 8.55 -38.07
CA LEU A 301 1.55 8.65 -36.76
C LEU A 301 3.01 9.08 -36.89
N ASN A 302 3.39 10.16 -36.23
CA ASN A 302 4.81 10.51 -36.07
C ASN A 302 5.49 9.57 -35.04
N GLU A 303 6.83 9.57 -35.00
CA GLU A 303 7.58 8.69 -34.07
C GLU A 303 7.19 8.87 -32.60
N GLY A 304 6.90 10.10 -32.17
CA GLY A 304 6.48 10.40 -30.80
C GLY A 304 5.14 9.77 -30.47
N GLN A 305 4.19 9.82 -31.41
CA GLN A 305 2.85 9.20 -31.27
C GLN A 305 2.93 7.67 -31.28
N VAL A 306 3.78 7.08 -32.10
CA VAL A 306 4.02 5.63 -32.09
C VAL A 306 4.61 5.20 -30.75
N LYS A 307 5.61 5.91 -30.22
CA LYS A 307 6.18 5.63 -28.89
C LYS A 307 5.14 5.77 -27.77
N ALA A 308 4.33 6.82 -27.81
CA ALA A 308 3.26 7.04 -26.82
C ALA A 308 2.20 5.93 -26.86
N LEU A 309 1.72 5.55 -28.05
CA LEU A 309 0.74 4.48 -28.24
C LEU A 309 1.29 3.14 -27.74
N THR A 310 2.53 2.82 -28.08
CA THR A 310 3.20 1.60 -27.59
C THR A 310 3.29 1.59 -26.06
N ALA A 311 3.73 2.68 -25.46
CA ALA A 311 3.85 2.78 -24.01
C ALA A 311 2.48 2.64 -23.31
N ASN A 312 1.47 3.37 -23.76
CA ASN A 312 0.12 3.33 -23.19
C ASN A 312 -0.51 1.93 -23.31
N THR A 313 -0.31 1.25 -24.46
CA THR A 313 -0.81 -0.12 -24.66
C THR A 313 -0.12 -1.11 -23.72
N LYS A 314 1.21 -1.02 -23.58
CA LYS A 314 1.96 -1.85 -22.63
C LYS A 314 1.52 -1.58 -21.18
N ASP A 315 1.33 -0.34 -20.80
CA ASP A 315 0.89 0.03 -19.46
C ASP A 315 -0.53 -0.51 -19.18
N ARG A 316 -1.44 -0.47 -20.17
CA ARG A 316 -2.79 -1.05 -20.07
C ARG A 316 -2.76 -2.57 -19.86
N GLU A 317 -2.00 -3.30 -20.68
CA GLU A 317 -1.92 -4.77 -20.55
C GLU A 317 -1.25 -5.19 -19.22
N THR A 318 -0.26 -4.43 -18.78
CA THR A 318 0.38 -4.64 -17.49
C THR A 318 -0.56 -4.36 -16.31
N ALA A 319 -1.39 -3.32 -16.42
CA ALA A 319 -2.40 -3.01 -15.40
C ALA A 319 -3.40 -4.17 -15.22
N LYS A 320 -3.81 -4.84 -16.30
CA LYS A 320 -4.66 -6.04 -16.23
C LYS A 320 -4.00 -7.19 -15.46
N VAL A 321 -2.68 -7.35 -15.57
CA VAL A 321 -1.93 -8.33 -14.78
C VAL A 321 -1.90 -7.91 -13.32
N SER A 322 -1.65 -6.62 -13.03
CA SER A 322 -1.65 -6.10 -11.66
C SER A 322 -3.02 -6.23 -10.99
N GLN A 323 -4.12 -6.09 -11.72
CA GLN A 323 -5.46 -6.35 -11.19
C GLN A 323 -5.61 -7.80 -10.68
N MET A 324 -5.01 -8.80 -11.35
CA MET A 324 -5.05 -10.19 -10.89
C MET A 324 -4.38 -10.37 -9.53
N GLN A 325 -3.29 -9.64 -9.27
CA GLN A 325 -2.65 -9.60 -7.95
C GLN A 325 -3.65 -9.13 -6.87
N GLU A 326 -4.37 -8.05 -7.14
CA GLU A 326 -5.30 -7.46 -6.17
C GLU A 326 -6.53 -8.35 -5.94
N TRP A 327 -7.07 -8.98 -7.00
CA TRP A 327 -8.11 -10.00 -6.86
C TRP A 327 -7.62 -11.19 -6.01
N GLY A 328 -6.39 -11.65 -6.24
CA GLY A 328 -5.75 -12.65 -5.40
C GLY A 328 -5.67 -12.19 -3.94
N GLY A 329 -5.24 -10.94 -3.72
CA GLY A 329 -5.17 -10.33 -2.40
C GLY A 329 -6.52 -10.27 -1.67
N LEU A 330 -7.60 -9.91 -2.39
CA LEU A 330 -8.94 -9.92 -1.83
C LEU A 330 -9.38 -11.34 -1.42
N VAL A 331 -9.19 -12.32 -2.30
CA VAL A 331 -9.49 -13.73 -2.00
C VAL A 331 -8.67 -14.23 -0.81
N GLY A 332 -7.37 -13.91 -0.77
CA GLY A 332 -6.50 -14.26 0.35
C GLY A 332 -6.97 -13.69 1.69
N ARG A 333 -7.43 -12.43 1.72
CA ARG A 333 -8.00 -11.80 2.91
C ARG A 333 -9.31 -12.45 3.35
N VAL A 334 -10.16 -12.84 2.41
CA VAL A 334 -11.41 -13.57 2.71
C VAL A 334 -11.09 -14.94 3.32
N ILE A 335 -10.18 -15.69 2.70
CA ILE A 335 -9.72 -16.99 3.23
C ILE A 335 -9.11 -16.80 4.62
N PHE A 336 -8.26 -15.79 4.80
CA PHE A 336 -7.67 -15.44 6.08
C PHE A 336 -8.76 -15.21 7.15
N ALA A 337 -9.79 -14.41 6.82
CA ALA A 337 -10.87 -14.09 7.76
C ALA A 337 -11.61 -15.35 8.24
N PHE A 338 -11.88 -16.29 7.34
CA PHE A 338 -12.50 -17.57 7.71
C PHE A 338 -11.59 -18.43 8.58
N ILE A 339 -10.29 -18.53 8.23
CA ILE A 339 -9.35 -19.34 9.01
C ILE A 339 -9.07 -18.72 10.39
N ALA A 340 -9.05 -17.39 10.48
CA ALA A 340 -8.86 -16.68 11.76
C ALA A 340 -10.00 -16.92 12.77
N LEU A 341 -11.20 -17.32 12.30
CA LEU A 341 -12.32 -17.73 13.17
C LEU A 341 -12.14 -19.14 13.74
N MET A 342 -11.24 -19.95 13.17
CA MET A 342 -10.90 -21.26 13.71
C MET A 342 -9.99 -21.07 14.91
N ALA A 343 -10.04 -22.00 15.90
CA ALA A 343 -9.20 -21.96 17.10
C ALA A 343 -7.74 -22.33 16.79
N ILE A 344 -7.10 -21.55 15.92
CA ILE A 344 -5.70 -21.73 15.49
C ILE A 344 -4.84 -20.68 16.20
N SER A 345 -3.66 -21.09 16.72
CA SER A 345 -2.71 -20.14 17.31
C SER A 345 -2.30 -19.05 16.30
N ARG A 346 -2.08 -17.84 16.78
CA ARG A 346 -1.70 -16.69 15.94
C ARG A 346 -0.39 -16.96 15.17
N ARG A 347 0.56 -17.68 15.77
CA ARG A 347 1.78 -18.13 15.08
C ARG A 347 1.47 -19.00 13.88
N ASN A 348 0.63 -20.01 14.07
CA ASN A 348 0.29 -20.94 13.00
C ASN A 348 -0.54 -20.27 11.90
N LEU A 349 -1.41 -19.33 12.28
CA LEU A 349 -2.16 -18.52 11.32
C LEU A 349 -1.23 -17.69 10.41
N PHE A 350 -0.20 -17.03 10.98
CA PHE A 350 0.80 -16.33 10.17
C PHE A 350 1.61 -17.29 9.28
N ARG A 351 2.06 -18.41 9.84
CA ARG A 351 2.84 -19.41 9.11
C ARG A 351 2.10 -20.00 7.93
N LEU A 352 0.80 -20.21 8.05
CA LEU A 352 -0.05 -20.76 6.99
C LEU A 352 0.03 -19.93 5.69
N PHE A 353 0.25 -18.65 5.79
CA PHE A 353 0.41 -17.76 4.63
C PHE A 353 1.89 -17.49 4.29
N ASN A 354 2.76 -17.35 5.29
CA ASN A 354 4.16 -16.99 5.04
C ASN A 354 5.01 -18.15 4.51
N TRP A 355 4.80 -19.40 4.99
CA TRP A 355 5.57 -20.55 4.50
C TRP A 355 5.28 -20.87 3.03
N PRO A 356 4.01 -20.89 2.57
CA PRO A 356 3.75 -21.01 1.14
C PRO A 356 4.30 -19.82 0.36
N ALA A 357 4.20 -18.58 0.87
CA ALA A 357 4.76 -17.40 0.21
C ALA A 357 6.27 -17.47 0.02
N LEU A 358 7.01 -18.03 1.03
CA LEU A 358 8.47 -18.27 0.97
C LEU A 358 8.87 -19.16 -0.21
N LEU A 359 8.01 -20.09 -0.63
CA LEU A 359 8.27 -21.00 -1.75
C LEU A 359 7.70 -20.45 -3.06
N VAL A 360 6.44 -20.03 -3.04
CA VAL A 360 5.69 -19.67 -4.25
C VAL A 360 6.22 -18.38 -4.86
N VAL A 361 6.50 -17.33 -4.06
CA VAL A 361 6.90 -16.03 -4.62
C VAL A 361 8.28 -16.11 -5.30
N PRO A 362 9.34 -16.66 -4.66
CA PRO A 362 10.62 -16.80 -5.34
C PRO A 362 10.56 -17.71 -6.57
N PHE A 363 9.83 -18.84 -6.48
CA PHE A 363 9.66 -19.73 -7.61
C PHE A 363 8.93 -19.04 -8.77
N TYR A 364 7.85 -18.31 -8.51
CA TYR A 364 7.09 -17.59 -9.52
C TYR A 364 7.96 -16.54 -10.25
N PHE A 365 8.72 -15.72 -9.52
CA PHE A 365 9.58 -14.71 -10.15
C PHE A 365 10.76 -15.31 -10.89
N TRP A 366 11.32 -16.42 -10.39
CA TRP A 366 12.28 -17.20 -11.16
C TRP A 366 11.66 -17.74 -12.45
N TRP A 367 10.45 -18.32 -12.36
CA TRP A 367 9.73 -18.81 -13.53
C TRP A 367 9.43 -17.68 -14.54
N VAL A 368 8.98 -16.51 -14.08
CA VAL A 368 8.77 -15.33 -14.94
C VAL A 368 10.05 -14.97 -15.69
N SER A 369 11.21 -14.99 -15.03
CA SER A 369 12.50 -14.68 -15.66
C SER A 369 12.85 -15.59 -16.84
N GLN A 370 12.37 -16.83 -16.83
CA GLN A 370 12.60 -17.84 -17.86
C GLN A 370 11.53 -17.83 -18.98
N ASN A 371 10.38 -17.18 -18.74
CA ASN A 371 9.21 -17.27 -19.62
C ASN A 371 8.74 -15.90 -20.17
N LEU A 372 9.63 -14.90 -20.23
CA LEU A 372 9.30 -13.59 -20.78
C LEU A 372 8.98 -13.64 -22.29
N GLU A 373 9.50 -14.62 -23.01
CA GLU A 373 9.24 -14.83 -24.44
C GLU A 373 7.95 -15.61 -24.72
N SER A 374 7.18 -15.98 -23.69
CA SER A 374 5.93 -16.72 -23.84
C SER A 374 4.84 -15.91 -24.57
N ASP A 375 4.06 -16.55 -25.41
CA ASP A 375 2.92 -15.96 -26.12
C ASP A 375 1.65 -15.84 -25.25
N SER A 376 1.69 -16.27 -23.99
CA SER A 376 0.53 -16.29 -23.11
C SER A 376 0.79 -15.64 -21.75
N LEU A 377 -0.10 -14.75 -21.34
CA LEU A 377 -0.13 -14.14 -20.01
C LEU A 377 -0.88 -14.97 -18.97
N THR A 378 -1.45 -16.12 -19.33
CA THR A 378 -2.33 -16.87 -18.42
C THR A 378 -1.60 -17.32 -17.16
N MET A 379 -0.42 -17.92 -17.30
CA MET A 379 0.38 -18.38 -16.15
C MET A 379 0.96 -17.20 -15.34
N VAL A 380 1.29 -16.10 -16.01
CA VAL A 380 1.70 -14.86 -15.34
C VAL A 380 0.57 -14.34 -14.44
N LYS A 381 -0.66 -14.27 -14.98
CA LYS A 381 -1.85 -13.83 -14.23
C LYS A 381 -2.20 -14.77 -13.08
N LEU A 382 -2.16 -16.07 -13.30
CA LEU A 382 -2.46 -17.07 -12.26
C LEU A 382 -1.42 -17.05 -11.14
N GLY A 383 -0.15 -16.99 -11.49
CA GLY A 383 0.94 -16.95 -10.50
C GLY A 383 0.92 -15.67 -9.67
N ILE A 384 0.69 -14.50 -10.30
CA ILE A 384 0.62 -13.24 -9.53
C ILE A 384 -0.65 -13.17 -8.66
N PHE A 385 -1.77 -13.76 -9.11
CA PHE A 385 -2.97 -13.95 -8.28
C PHE A 385 -2.63 -14.74 -7.01
N LEU A 386 -1.93 -15.85 -7.14
CA LEU A 386 -1.53 -16.67 -6.00
C LEU A 386 -0.55 -15.95 -5.07
N CYS A 387 0.43 -15.24 -5.62
CA CYS A 387 1.34 -14.37 -4.84
C CYS A 387 0.56 -13.31 -4.07
N GLY A 388 -0.41 -12.65 -4.71
CA GLY A 388 -1.30 -11.69 -4.08
C GLY A 388 -2.08 -12.32 -2.92
N ALA A 389 -2.69 -13.50 -3.13
CA ALA A 389 -3.45 -14.20 -2.10
C ALA A 389 -2.63 -14.53 -0.85
N LEU A 390 -1.40 -14.99 -1.02
CA LEU A 390 -0.53 -15.36 0.09
C LEU A 390 0.06 -14.16 0.83
N VAL A 391 0.46 -13.10 0.11
CA VAL A 391 1.18 -11.97 0.71
C VAL A 391 0.21 -10.92 1.26
N VAL A 392 -0.86 -10.60 0.54
CA VAL A 392 -1.83 -9.59 1.00
C VAL A 392 -2.62 -10.06 2.23
N ALA A 393 -2.88 -11.37 2.37
CA ALA A 393 -3.47 -11.95 3.57
C ALA A 393 -2.63 -11.67 4.84
N GLN A 394 -1.30 -11.63 4.73
CA GLN A 394 -0.42 -11.30 5.86
C GLN A 394 -0.66 -9.90 6.42
N PHE A 395 -1.09 -8.94 5.59
CA PHE A 395 -1.44 -7.60 6.09
C PHE A 395 -2.70 -7.63 6.95
N SER A 396 -3.67 -8.48 6.64
CA SER A 396 -4.84 -8.71 7.51
C SER A 396 -4.46 -9.36 8.85
N PHE A 397 -3.45 -10.22 8.85
CA PHE A 397 -2.89 -10.75 10.08
C PHE A 397 -2.37 -9.64 10.99
N TRP A 398 -1.58 -8.71 10.46
CA TRP A 398 -0.96 -7.64 11.24
C TRP A 398 -2.00 -6.72 11.88
N GLY A 399 -3.01 -6.32 11.14
CA GLY A 399 -4.09 -5.48 11.68
C GLY A 399 -4.89 -6.13 12.80
N ASN A 400 -5.02 -7.47 12.79
CA ASN A 400 -5.69 -8.21 13.85
C ASN A 400 -4.78 -8.57 15.03
N TYR A 401 -3.49 -8.79 14.77
CA TYR A 401 -2.54 -9.31 15.76
C TYR A 401 -1.91 -8.22 16.62
N ILE A 402 -1.44 -7.12 16.02
CA ILE A 402 -0.68 -6.08 16.73
C ILE A 402 -1.45 -5.50 17.91
N PRO A 403 -2.77 -5.16 17.80
CA PRO A 403 -3.53 -4.65 18.92
C PRO A 403 -3.65 -5.61 20.11
N LEU A 404 -3.41 -6.91 19.91
CA LEU A 404 -3.53 -7.92 20.97
C LEU A 404 -2.26 -8.07 21.80
N VAL A 405 -1.10 -7.68 21.26
CA VAL A 405 0.20 -7.89 21.93
C VAL A 405 0.77 -6.64 22.59
N PHE A 406 0.13 -5.49 22.39
CA PHE A 406 0.49 -4.24 23.07
C PHE A 406 -0.57 -3.83 24.10
N PRO A 407 -0.15 -3.25 25.25
CA PRO A 407 -1.07 -2.66 26.22
C PRO A 407 -1.99 -1.61 25.59
N VAL A 408 -3.19 -1.45 26.12
CA VAL A 408 -4.25 -0.59 25.55
C VAL A 408 -3.77 0.82 25.20
N HIS A 409 -2.96 1.44 26.07
CA HIS A 409 -2.44 2.80 25.86
C HIS A 409 -1.30 2.88 24.82
N LEU A 410 -0.72 1.75 24.37
CA LEU A 410 0.34 1.68 23.37
C LEU A 410 -0.07 0.97 22.08
N ARG A 411 -1.30 0.48 21.97
CA ARG A 411 -1.77 -0.27 20.78
C ARG A 411 -1.57 0.51 19.49
N GLY A 412 -2.06 1.75 19.45
CA GLY A 412 -1.89 2.62 18.27
C GLY A 412 -0.43 2.97 18.00
N THR A 413 0.37 3.23 19.06
CA THR A 413 1.80 3.54 18.91
C THR A 413 2.58 2.33 18.43
N GLY A 414 2.30 1.13 18.95
CA GLY A 414 2.94 -0.13 18.52
C GLY A 414 2.60 -0.48 17.08
N GLU A 415 1.33 -0.33 16.69
CA GLU A 415 0.89 -0.54 15.32
C GLU A 415 1.52 0.48 14.37
N SER A 416 1.50 1.76 14.73
CA SER A 416 2.17 2.81 13.98
C SER A 416 3.66 2.54 13.79
N PHE A 417 4.35 2.09 14.84
CA PHE A 417 5.78 1.78 14.77
C PHE A 417 6.05 0.61 13.83
N ALA A 418 5.32 -0.51 13.98
CA ALA A 418 5.48 -1.69 13.12
C ALA A 418 5.14 -1.38 11.65
N ALA A 419 4.05 -0.67 11.38
CA ALA A 419 3.63 -0.34 10.03
C ALA A 419 4.55 0.68 9.35
N ASN A 420 4.94 1.75 10.06
CA ASN A 420 5.73 2.82 9.47
C ASN A 420 7.23 2.46 9.41
N ILE A 421 7.83 2.02 10.49
CA ILE A 421 9.25 1.66 10.51
C ILE A 421 9.46 0.27 9.88
N GLY A 422 8.70 -0.73 10.31
CA GLY A 422 8.80 -2.08 9.76
C GLY A 422 8.39 -2.12 8.29
N GLY A 423 7.15 -1.78 8.00
CA GLY A 423 6.61 -1.86 6.64
C GLY A 423 7.22 -0.84 5.70
N ARG A 424 6.99 0.45 5.97
CA ARG A 424 7.31 1.52 5.00
C ARG A 424 8.79 1.86 4.91
N VAL A 425 9.56 1.80 6.00
CA VAL A 425 11.00 2.05 5.93
C VAL A 425 11.76 0.78 5.59
N ILE A 426 11.73 -0.25 6.46
CA ILE A 426 12.56 -1.45 6.29
C ILE A 426 12.03 -2.33 5.16
N GLY A 427 10.70 -2.53 5.08
CA GLY A 427 10.09 -3.40 4.07
C GLY A 427 10.17 -2.83 2.66
N THR A 428 9.87 -1.53 2.47
CA THR A 428 9.96 -0.90 1.14
C THR A 428 11.42 -0.74 0.67
N PHE A 429 12.39 -0.77 1.58
CA PHE A 429 13.81 -0.82 1.22
C PHE A 429 14.14 -2.04 0.34
N ALA A 430 13.35 -3.11 0.39
CA ALA A 430 13.47 -4.25 -0.52
C ALA A 430 13.39 -3.85 -2.00
N ALA A 431 12.55 -2.85 -2.35
CA ALA A 431 12.50 -2.33 -3.73
C ALA A 431 13.83 -1.68 -4.13
N TRP A 432 14.42 -0.92 -3.22
CA TRP A 432 15.74 -0.31 -3.43
C TRP A 432 16.83 -1.37 -3.62
N LEU A 433 16.83 -2.42 -2.81
CA LEU A 433 17.74 -3.56 -2.94
C LEU A 433 17.58 -4.26 -4.29
N THR A 434 16.35 -4.60 -4.67
CA THR A 434 16.07 -5.28 -5.94
C THR A 434 16.58 -4.47 -7.12
N LEU A 435 16.24 -3.19 -7.19
CA LEU A 435 16.67 -2.33 -8.30
C LEU A 435 18.18 -2.10 -8.31
N THR A 436 18.82 -2.00 -7.15
CA THR A 436 20.27 -1.81 -7.05
C THR A 436 21.03 -3.07 -7.49
N LEU A 437 20.64 -4.24 -6.99
CA LEU A 437 21.31 -5.51 -7.27
C LEU A 437 21.02 -6.03 -8.68
N SER A 438 19.89 -5.65 -9.27
CA SER A 438 19.54 -6.01 -10.65
C SER A 438 20.14 -5.11 -11.71
N ALA A 439 20.78 -4.01 -11.32
CA ALA A 439 21.42 -3.11 -12.26
C ALA A 439 22.38 -3.86 -13.20
N SER A 440 22.25 -3.65 -14.52
CA SER A 440 23.05 -4.30 -15.53
C SER A 440 23.10 -3.49 -16.83
N THR A 441 24.16 -3.66 -17.58
CA THR A 441 24.32 -3.08 -18.91
C THR A 441 24.60 -4.22 -19.89
N PRO A 442 23.69 -4.55 -20.83
CA PRO A 442 22.37 -3.94 -21.03
C PRO A 442 21.34 -4.26 -19.93
N PRO A 443 20.28 -3.44 -19.83
CA PRO A 443 19.19 -3.68 -18.90
C PRO A 443 18.50 -5.03 -19.13
N SER A 444 18.25 -5.77 -18.06
CA SER A 444 17.65 -7.11 -18.13
C SER A 444 16.42 -7.23 -17.19
N PRO A 445 15.20 -7.26 -17.74
CA PRO A 445 13.99 -7.53 -16.95
C PRO A 445 14.03 -8.89 -16.25
N ALA A 446 14.62 -9.91 -16.90
CA ALA A 446 14.83 -11.22 -16.30
C ALA A 446 15.70 -11.15 -15.04
N LYS A 447 16.74 -10.31 -15.04
CA LYS A 447 17.58 -10.09 -13.85
C LYS A 447 16.81 -9.41 -12.73
N ILE A 448 15.92 -8.44 -13.04
CA ILE A 448 15.05 -7.82 -12.02
C ILE A 448 14.16 -8.89 -11.38
N ALA A 449 13.60 -9.81 -12.17
CA ALA A 449 12.77 -10.90 -11.67
C ALA A 449 13.57 -11.86 -10.76
N ILE A 450 14.77 -12.29 -11.16
CA ILE A 450 15.63 -13.18 -10.37
C ILE A 450 16.04 -12.51 -9.05
N VAL A 451 16.51 -11.26 -9.10
CA VAL A 451 16.91 -10.53 -7.90
C VAL A 451 15.71 -10.30 -6.99
N GLY A 452 14.55 -9.95 -7.56
CA GLY A 452 13.30 -9.83 -6.82
C GLY A 452 12.92 -11.13 -6.11
N ALA A 453 13.08 -12.29 -6.76
CA ALA A 453 12.90 -13.60 -6.16
C ALA A 453 13.81 -13.80 -4.94
N CYS A 454 15.09 -13.48 -5.07
CA CYS A 454 16.08 -13.62 -3.98
C CYS A 454 15.75 -12.68 -2.80
N VAL A 455 15.45 -11.41 -3.09
CA VAL A 455 15.12 -10.41 -2.06
C VAL A 455 13.84 -10.80 -1.33
N ALA A 456 12.77 -11.13 -2.06
CA ALA A 456 11.51 -11.57 -1.47
C ALA A 456 11.70 -12.84 -0.63
N GLY A 457 12.48 -13.81 -1.12
CA GLY A 457 12.81 -15.02 -0.39
C GLY A 457 13.55 -14.74 0.93
N ALA A 458 14.52 -13.81 0.92
CA ALA A 458 15.24 -13.41 2.13
C ALA A 458 14.32 -12.77 3.17
N TYR A 459 13.45 -11.83 2.76
CA TYR A 459 12.47 -11.20 3.66
C TYR A 459 11.45 -12.23 4.21
N ALA A 460 10.96 -13.14 3.35
CA ALA A 460 10.05 -14.20 3.77
C ALA A 460 10.72 -15.18 4.76
N LEU A 461 11.98 -15.52 4.53
CA LEU A 461 12.77 -16.39 5.42
C LEU A 461 12.97 -15.75 6.79
N VAL A 462 13.34 -14.47 6.85
CA VAL A 462 13.47 -13.74 8.11
C VAL A 462 12.15 -13.77 8.89
N ALA A 463 11.02 -13.48 8.22
CA ALA A 463 9.70 -13.54 8.83
C ALA A 463 9.34 -14.97 9.29
N ALA A 464 9.68 -16.00 8.50
CA ALA A 464 9.46 -17.39 8.86
C ALA A 464 10.24 -17.80 10.13
N VAL A 465 11.52 -17.43 10.21
CA VAL A 465 12.36 -17.69 11.40
C VAL A 465 11.82 -16.95 12.61
N LEU A 466 11.53 -15.66 12.49
CA LEU A 466 11.00 -14.86 13.59
C LEU A 466 9.61 -15.32 14.05
N SER A 467 8.84 -16.02 13.19
CA SER A 467 7.52 -16.55 13.56
C SER A 467 7.59 -17.56 14.73
N PHE A 468 8.74 -18.17 14.99
CA PHE A 468 8.94 -19.04 16.16
C PHE A 468 9.01 -18.23 17.47
N MET A 469 9.39 -16.96 17.38
CA MET A 469 9.53 -16.08 18.54
C MET A 469 8.33 -15.15 18.73
N LEU A 470 7.34 -15.21 17.82
CA LEU A 470 6.16 -14.34 17.87
C LEU A 470 5.39 -14.62 19.17
N PRO A 471 5.09 -13.61 20.02
CA PRO A 471 4.30 -13.81 21.22
C PRO A 471 2.89 -14.30 20.88
N GLU A 472 2.37 -15.27 21.63
CA GLU A 472 0.93 -15.55 21.62
C GLU A 472 0.25 -14.56 22.55
N PRO A 473 -0.85 -13.90 22.12
CA PRO A 473 -1.62 -13.06 23.01
C PRO A 473 -2.11 -13.89 24.20
N VAL A 474 -1.85 -13.41 25.41
CA VAL A 474 -2.45 -13.98 26.60
C VAL A 474 -3.90 -13.51 26.59
N GLU A 475 -4.86 -14.41 26.50
CA GLU A 475 -6.27 -14.08 26.79
C GLU A 475 -6.30 -13.55 28.21
N SER A 476 -6.36 -12.23 28.36
CA SER A 476 -6.66 -11.65 29.66
C SER A 476 -8.09 -12.04 29.98
N GLU A 477 -8.26 -12.93 30.91
CA GLU A 477 -9.49 -13.04 31.69
C GLU A 477 -9.69 -11.70 32.42
N GLU A 478 -10.37 -10.75 31.75
CA GLU A 478 -10.95 -9.55 32.37
C GLU A 478 -12.39 -9.37 31.85
#